data_a1010d51f02b86e1301a86a824de17f7
#
_entry.id   a1010d51f02b86e1301a86a824de17f7
#
_cell.length_a   1.000
_cell.length_b   1.000
_cell.length_c   1.000
_cell.angle_alpha   90.00
_cell.angle_beta   90.00
_cell.angle_gamma   90.00
#
_symmetry.space_group_name_H-M   'P 1'
#
loop_
_entity.id
_entity.type
_entity.pdbx_description
1 polymer ?
#
loop_
_entity_poly.entity_id
_entity_poly.type
_entity_poly.pdbx_seq_one_letter_code
_entity_poly.pdbx_strand_id
1 'polypeptide(L)'
;MSLKIALVESGTPATHIFSRTYLPRVGIPTMGALLKKLGHECHVFFEAISHLSVKDLRQYDVVGIGALTSTIRSAYRLGDALKGKGPVVVMGGPHATFMPREALEYCDYVVQGEGENILQELIGAIEKGERPERINGLAFLKSDGTMEITPPGEPVDFGCLPSPDFSLCPQLAPEKIPPIITTSRGCPHACTFCSVTAVFGRRYRFKSNKQVISELRPILSRSVCFGDDNFCAHPKRTKSLLRDMIDQNAVPLRWSGEIAVQAAMDNEMLDLMKKTRCRTAYVGIESIDSAALKRMGKAHHADATRSCIENLHKHGIGIHGMFVVSPDDTLSSIRKIVDFAVETDLDTIQICAMTPFPGTQCFEEYGGRLLHRDWRYYDGMHVVVEPKECSAYEMQREIIRQMKRFYSIRRVLGAYRPRRAWRIAYRAGGYILMRKWARENAGYVERLKAGSYPKSKPKALTLPEAIGHSMSPTAILTSDTDLNT
;
A
#
# COMPACT_ATOMS: atom_id res chain seq x y z
N MET A 1 -29.74 18.76 0.03
CA MET A 1 -28.97 19.74 0.86
C MET A 1 -27.50 19.41 0.76
N SER A 2 -26.61 20.42 0.80
CA SER A 2 -25.15 20.12 0.83
C SER A 2 -24.79 19.55 2.20
N LEU A 3 -24.16 18.37 2.22
CA LEU A 3 -23.65 17.75 3.46
C LEU A 3 -22.23 18.25 3.74
N LYS A 4 -21.89 18.31 5.02
CA LYS A 4 -20.54 18.58 5.51
C LYS A 4 -19.84 17.25 5.82
N ILE A 5 -18.78 16.93 5.08
CA ILE A 5 -18.14 15.62 5.09
C ILE A 5 -16.69 15.73 5.49
N ALA A 6 -16.26 14.96 6.49
CA ALA A 6 -14.86 14.75 6.83
C ALA A 6 -14.40 13.41 6.29
N LEU A 7 -13.30 13.39 5.55
CA LEU A 7 -12.62 12.17 5.13
C LEU A 7 -11.28 12.05 5.87
N VAL A 8 -11.10 10.98 6.61
CA VAL A 8 -9.94 10.78 7.49
C VAL A 8 -9.12 9.59 7.00
N GLU A 9 -7.85 9.80 6.70
CA GLU A 9 -6.89 8.72 6.59
C GLU A 9 -6.35 8.40 7.99
N SER A 10 -6.66 7.21 8.51
CA SER A 10 -6.19 6.79 9.82
C SER A 10 -4.67 6.60 9.83
N GLY A 11 -4.02 7.08 10.87
CA GLY A 11 -2.57 7.04 11.05
C GLY A 11 -2.13 6.06 12.13
N THR A 12 -0.82 5.86 12.22
CA THR A 12 -0.17 5.19 13.32
C THR A 12 0.83 6.14 13.99
N PRO A 13 0.85 6.23 15.32
CA PRO A 13 1.84 7.03 16.02
C PRO A 13 3.25 6.41 15.99
N ALA A 14 3.36 5.13 15.60
CA ALA A 14 4.63 4.43 15.55
C ALA A 14 5.49 4.84 14.37
N THR A 15 6.81 4.92 14.59
CA THR A 15 7.78 5.13 13.51
C THR A 15 7.77 3.90 12.61
N HIS A 16 7.45 4.09 11.35
CA HIS A 16 7.66 3.08 10.32
C HIS A 16 8.99 3.34 9.60
N ILE A 17 9.64 2.33 9.05
CA ILE A 17 10.92 2.48 8.34
C ILE A 17 10.80 3.44 7.15
N PHE A 18 9.61 3.60 6.59
CA PHE A 18 9.28 4.52 5.49
C PHE A 18 8.79 5.89 5.97
N SER A 19 8.64 6.10 7.27
CA SER A 19 8.07 7.33 7.83
C SER A 19 9.00 8.54 7.80
N ARG A 20 10.19 8.42 7.20
CA ARG A 20 11.06 9.57 6.99
C ARG A 20 10.42 10.61 6.05
N THR A 21 9.66 10.13 5.07
CA THR A 21 8.86 10.98 4.20
C THR A 21 7.46 10.38 4.18
N TYR A 22 6.53 11.05 4.82
CA TYR A 22 5.13 10.65 4.74
C TYR A 22 4.64 10.88 3.31
N LEU A 23 4.20 9.81 2.66
CA LEU A 23 3.53 9.84 1.37
C LEU A 23 2.03 9.62 1.63
N PRO A 24 1.19 10.66 1.51
CA PRO A 24 -0.24 10.51 1.71
C PRO A 24 -0.84 9.61 0.64
N ARG A 25 -1.78 8.76 1.04
CA ARG A 25 -2.53 7.96 0.07
C ARG A 25 -3.49 8.84 -0.73
N VAL A 26 -3.47 8.69 -2.04
CA VAL A 26 -4.23 9.55 -2.95
C VAL A 26 -5.74 9.24 -2.97
N GLY A 27 -6.16 8.07 -2.50
CA GLY A 27 -7.56 7.64 -2.53
C GLY A 27 -8.50 8.58 -1.76
N ILE A 28 -8.12 8.99 -0.55
CA ILE A 28 -8.93 9.89 0.29
C ILE A 28 -9.11 11.28 -0.36
N PRO A 29 -8.05 11.98 -0.83
CA PRO A 29 -8.21 13.25 -1.57
C PRO A 29 -8.97 13.09 -2.89
N THR A 30 -8.88 11.94 -3.57
CA THR A 30 -9.66 11.65 -4.79
C THR A 30 -11.15 11.55 -4.47
N MET A 31 -11.52 10.83 -3.40
CA MET A 31 -12.91 10.75 -2.93
C MET A 31 -13.43 12.13 -2.51
N GLY A 32 -12.61 12.92 -1.81
CA GLY A 32 -12.95 14.32 -1.48
C GLY A 32 -13.23 15.18 -2.73
N ALA A 33 -12.40 15.05 -3.77
CA ALA A 33 -12.60 15.73 -5.04
C ALA A 33 -13.90 15.31 -5.74
N LEU A 34 -14.27 14.02 -5.66
CA LEU A 34 -15.54 13.52 -6.19
C LEU A 34 -16.74 14.13 -5.46
N LEU A 35 -16.75 14.08 -4.14
CA LEU A 35 -17.84 14.58 -3.32
C LEU A 35 -18.01 16.12 -3.44
N LYS A 36 -16.89 16.86 -3.54
CA LYS A 36 -16.90 18.29 -3.82
C LYS A 36 -17.54 18.61 -5.17
N LYS A 37 -17.30 17.79 -6.22
CA LYS A 37 -17.95 17.95 -7.53
C LYS A 37 -19.47 17.72 -7.45
N LEU A 38 -19.97 16.95 -6.51
CA LEU A 38 -21.38 16.73 -6.23
C LEU A 38 -22.01 17.88 -5.41
N GLY A 39 -21.23 18.88 -5.01
CA GLY A 39 -21.69 20.07 -4.29
C GLY A 39 -21.65 19.97 -2.77
N HIS A 40 -20.98 18.95 -2.21
CA HIS A 40 -20.79 18.80 -0.76
C HIS A 40 -19.59 19.61 -0.25
N GLU A 41 -19.65 20.04 1.02
CA GLU A 41 -18.50 20.61 1.74
C GLU A 41 -17.60 19.47 2.24
N CYS A 42 -16.40 19.32 1.66
CA CYS A 42 -15.48 18.25 2.00
C CYS A 42 -14.19 18.75 2.62
N HIS A 43 -13.75 18.09 3.71
CA HIS A 43 -12.42 18.26 4.30
C HIS A 43 -11.70 16.92 4.41
N VAL A 44 -10.40 16.93 4.15
CA VAL A 44 -9.53 15.74 4.21
C VAL A 44 -8.53 15.89 5.35
N PHE A 45 -8.38 14.84 6.14
CA PHE A 45 -7.47 14.80 7.27
C PHE A 45 -6.56 13.57 7.17
N PHE A 46 -5.27 13.78 7.41
CA PHE A 46 -4.29 12.70 7.55
C PHE A 46 -3.85 12.62 9.01
N GLU A 47 -4.36 11.65 9.77
CA GLU A 47 -4.10 11.55 11.21
C GLU A 47 -2.59 11.50 11.57
N ALA A 48 -1.76 11.01 10.65
CA ALA A 48 -0.31 10.94 10.86
C ALA A 48 0.39 12.32 10.92
N ILE A 49 -0.22 13.36 10.33
CA ILE A 49 0.39 14.69 10.16
C ILE A 49 -0.56 15.84 10.48
N SER A 50 -1.83 15.55 10.75
CA SER A 50 -2.85 16.54 11.11
C SER A 50 -3.30 16.35 12.55
N HIS A 51 -3.54 17.45 13.25
CA HIS A 51 -4.21 17.39 14.54
C HIS A 51 -5.70 17.17 14.33
N LEU A 52 -6.23 16.04 14.83
CA LEU A 52 -7.65 15.68 14.76
C LEU A 52 -8.32 15.91 16.11
N SER A 53 -9.32 16.77 16.12
CA SER A 53 -10.21 16.97 17.28
C SER A 53 -11.49 16.17 17.07
N VAL A 54 -11.78 15.23 17.96
CA VAL A 54 -13.07 14.49 17.97
C VAL A 54 -14.25 15.45 18.09
N LYS A 55 -14.09 16.54 18.85
CA LYS A 55 -15.14 17.57 19.02
C LYS A 55 -15.46 18.24 17.68
N ASP A 56 -14.44 18.52 16.88
CA ASP A 56 -14.64 19.16 15.58
C ASP A 56 -15.24 18.17 14.57
N LEU A 57 -14.83 16.91 14.61
CA LEU A 57 -15.38 15.85 13.76
C LEU A 57 -16.89 15.60 14.02
N ARG A 58 -17.37 15.82 15.24
CA ARG A 58 -18.79 15.71 15.57
C ARG A 58 -19.69 16.77 14.92
N GLN A 59 -19.10 17.80 14.33
CA GLN A 59 -19.85 18.87 13.62
C GLN A 59 -20.09 18.56 12.14
N TYR A 60 -19.58 17.42 11.65
CA TYR A 60 -19.83 16.95 10.29
C TYR A 60 -21.09 16.07 10.26
N ASP A 61 -21.73 16.04 9.10
CA ASP A 61 -22.87 15.15 8.86
C ASP A 61 -22.39 13.71 8.65
N VAL A 62 -21.25 13.55 7.95
CA VAL A 62 -20.62 12.24 7.69
C VAL A 62 -19.13 12.30 7.97
N VAL A 63 -18.61 11.26 8.61
CA VAL A 63 -17.17 11.05 8.79
C VAL A 63 -16.78 9.72 8.14
N GLY A 64 -16.08 9.80 7.00
CA GLY A 64 -15.49 8.66 6.30
C GLY A 64 -14.07 8.38 6.79
N ILE A 65 -13.79 7.16 7.25
CA ILE A 65 -12.49 6.77 7.80
C ILE A 65 -11.87 5.67 6.94
N GLY A 66 -10.77 5.98 6.26
CA GLY A 66 -10.00 5.00 5.50
C GLY A 66 -8.84 4.40 6.31
N ALA A 67 -8.72 3.08 6.35
CA ALA A 67 -7.71 2.40 7.14
C ALA A 67 -7.02 1.23 6.42
N LEU A 68 -5.72 1.06 6.70
CA LEU A 68 -4.99 -0.18 6.47
C LEU A 68 -5.09 -1.07 7.72
N THR A 69 -4.67 -2.33 7.59
CA THR A 69 -4.68 -3.25 8.75
C THR A 69 -3.85 -2.71 9.91
N SER A 70 -2.66 -2.16 9.66
CA SER A 70 -1.81 -1.60 10.71
C SER A 70 -2.35 -0.33 11.37
N THR A 71 -3.25 0.40 10.71
CA THR A 71 -3.84 1.64 11.23
C THR A 71 -5.28 1.49 11.72
N ILE A 72 -5.88 0.31 11.56
CA ILE A 72 -7.31 0.09 11.84
C ILE A 72 -7.69 0.38 13.31
N ARG A 73 -6.79 0.10 14.26
CA ARG A 73 -7.07 0.41 15.66
C ARG A 73 -7.24 1.91 15.94
N SER A 74 -6.59 2.77 15.15
CA SER A 74 -6.84 4.19 15.22
C SER A 74 -8.19 4.56 14.63
N ALA A 75 -8.57 3.94 13.50
CA ALA A 75 -9.91 4.10 12.94
C ALA A 75 -10.99 3.65 13.92
N TYR A 76 -10.81 2.52 14.61
CA TYR A 76 -11.77 2.05 15.65
C TYR A 76 -11.90 3.00 16.81
N ARG A 77 -10.77 3.57 17.29
CA ARG A 77 -10.80 4.59 18.35
C ARG A 77 -11.59 5.84 17.92
N LEU A 78 -11.41 6.30 16.69
CA LEU A 78 -12.17 7.43 16.14
C LEU A 78 -13.65 7.06 15.99
N GLY A 79 -13.94 5.87 15.45
CA GLY A 79 -15.29 5.36 15.31
C GLY A 79 -16.05 5.27 16.64
N ASP A 80 -15.44 4.69 17.67
CA ASP A 80 -16.00 4.60 19.03
C ASP A 80 -16.31 5.98 19.63
N ALA A 81 -15.48 6.97 19.34
CA ALA A 81 -15.68 8.34 19.79
C ALA A 81 -16.77 9.09 19.02
N LEU A 82 -17.19 8.63 17.84
CA LEU A 82 -18.09 9.35 16.91
C LEU A 82 -19.42 8.64 16.69
N LYS A 83 -19.46 7.32 16.59
CA LYS A 83 -20.67 6.51 16.32
C LYS A 83 -21.78 6.81 17.31
N GLY A 84 -22.96 7.15 16.80
CA GLY A 84 -24.12 7.53 17.62
C GLY A 84 -23.98 8.88 18.35
N LYS A 85 -23.00 9.73 17.97
CA LYS A 85 -22.70 11.00 18.67
C LYS A 85 -22.66 12.21 17.74
N GLY A 86 -23.45 12.18 16.70
CA GLY A 86 -23.60 13.25 15.71
C GLY A 86 -23.49 12.71 14.29
N PRO A 87 -22.28 12.54 13.72
CA PRO A 87 -22.10 12.15 12.33
C PRO A 87 -22.48 10.69 12.06
N VAL A 88 -22.87 10.40 10.82
CA VAL A 88 -22.82 9.04 10.26
C VAL A 88 -21.37 8.65 10.06
N VAL A 89 -20.96 7.53 10.66
CA VAL A 89 -19.58 7.03 10.56
C VAL A 89 -19.49 5.95 9.49
N VAL A 90 -18.63 6.17 8.49
CA VAL A 90 -18.39 5.24 7.39
C VAL A 90 -16.94 4.78 7.44
N MET A 91 -16.70 3.47 7.41
CA MET A 91 -15.34 2.92 7.31
C MET A 91 -15.08 2.27 5.96
N GLY A 92 -13.85 2.35 5.48
CA GLY A 92 -13.42 1.71 4.26
C GLY A 92 -11.92 1.39 4.28
N GLY A 93 -11.45 0.89 3.14
CA GLY A 93 -10.07 0.44 2.95
C GLY A 93 -9.89 -1.06 3.15
N PRO A 94 -8.67 -1.59 2.88
CA PRO A 94 -8.44 -3.03 2.80
C PRO A 94 -8.89 -3.82 4.04
N HIS A 95 -8.60 -3.31 5.23
CA HIS A 95 -8.98 -4.03 6.45
C HIS A 95 -10.48 -4.13 6.64
N ALA A 96 -11.18 -3.00 6.58
CA ALA A 96 -12.64 -2.97 6.75
C ALA A 96 -13.36 -3.80 5.68
N THR A 97 -12.84 -3.82 4.45
CA THR A 97 -13.35 -4.65 3.35
C THR A 97 -13.39 -6.14 3.72
N PHE A 98 -12.31 -6.67 4.31
CA PHE A 98 -12.21 -8.09 4.63
C PHE A 98 -12.61 -8.46 6.07
N MET A 99 -12.78 -7.45 6.94
CA MET A 99 -13.19 -7.63 8.33
C MET A 99 -14.41 -6.75 8.68
N PRO A 100 -15.50 -6.81 7.87
CA PRO A 100 -16.62 -5.88 8.03
C PRO A 100 -17.34 -6.04 9.36
N ARG A 101 -17.46 -7.26 9.90
CA ARG A 101 -18.10 -7.51 11.19
C ARG A 101 -17.37 -6.81 12.34
N GLU A 102 -16.02 -6.85 12.32
CA GLU A 102 -15.19 -6.17 13.32
C GLU A 102 -15.33 -4.64 13.18
N ALA A 103 -15.30 -4.13 11.96
CA ALA A 103 -15.41 -2.70 11.68
C ALA A 103 -16.78 -2.13 12.06
N LEU A 104 -17.87 -2.88 11.88
CA LEU A 104 -19.24 -2.47 12.22
C LEU A 104 -19.49 -2.29 13.71
N GLU A 105 -18.62 -2.79 14.58
CA GLU A 105 -18.66 -2.44 15.99
C GLU A 105 -18.43 -0.92 16.20
N TYR A 106 -17.71 -0.28 15.29
CA TYR A 106 -17.20 1.10 15.40
C TYR A 106 -17.73 2.06 14.34
N CYS A 107 -18.55 1.63 13.38
CA CYS A 107 -19.12 2.48 12.33
C CYS A 107 -20.55 2.07 12.00
N ASP A 108 -21.25 2.92 11.25
CA ASP A 108 -22.61 2.65 10.80
C ASP A 108 -22.61 1.84 9.49
N TYR A 109 -21.63 2.16 8.60
CA TYR A 109 -21.49 1.51 7.30
C TYR A 109 -20.03 1.17 7.01
N VAL A 110 -19.82 0.02 6.37
CA VAL A 110 -18.53 -0.36 5.79
C VAL A 110 -18.64 -0.34 4.27
N VAL A 111 -17.78 0.42 3.63
CA VAL A 111 -17.59 0.42 2.17
C VAL A 111 -16.54 -0.62 1.82
N GLN A 112 -16.95 -1.63 1.03
CA GLN A 112 -16.10 -2.75 0.65
C GLN A 112 -15.50 -2.56 -0.75
N GLY A 113 -14.22 -2.91 -0.91
CA GLY A 113 -13.51 -2.80 -2.19
C GLY A 113 -13.18 -1.35 -2.58
N GLU A 114 -13.51 -0.99 -3.82
CA GLU A 114 -13.26 0.35 -4.37
C GLU A 114 -14.39 1.30 -3.98
N GLY A 115 -14.07 2.26 -3.13
CA GLY A 115 -15.09 3.07 -2.47
C GLY A 115 -15.63 4.25 -3.24
N GLU A 116 -15.04 4.61 -4.39
CA GLU A 116 -15.34 5.89 -5.05
C GLU A 116 -16.81 6.01 -5.47
N ASN A 117 -17.36 5.02 -6.17
CA ASN A 117 -18.76 5.03 -6.58
C ASN A 117 -19.69 4.74 -5.40
N ILE A 118 -19.34 3.75 -4.59
CA ILE A 118 -20.15 3.31 -3.45
C ILE A 118 -20.36 4.45 -2.45
N LEU A 119 -19.30 5.22 -2.15
CA LEU A 119 -19.39 6.34 -1.23
C LEU A 119 -20.26 7.46 -1.80
N GLN A 120 -20.21 7.74 -3.10
CA GLN A 120 -21.09 8.72 -3.75
C GLN A 120 -22.57 8.32 -3.62
N GLU A 121 -22.88 7.06 -3.90
CA GLU A 121 -24.25 6.53 -3.77
C GLU A 121 -24.72 6.56 -2.32
N LEU A 122 -23.86 6.19 -1.37
CA LEU A 122 -24.16 6.21 0.07
C LEU A 122 -24.44 7.65 0.56
N ILE A 123 -23.61 8.61 0.16
CA ILE A 123 -23.79 10.01 0.52
C ILE A 123 -25.09 10.55 -0.07
N GLY A 124 -25.40 10.20 -1.33
CA GLY A 124 -26.67 10.57 -1.96
C GLY A 124 -27.90 9.99 -1.25
N ALA A 125 -27.82 8.75 -0.76
CA ALA A 125 -28.89 8.15 0.03
C ALA A 125 -29.05 8.83 1.40
N ILE A 126 -27.95 9.12 2.09
CA ILE A 126 -27.95 9.86 3.37
C ILE A 126 -28.58 11.26 3.19
N GLU A 127 -28.19 11.98 2.15
CA GLU A 127 -28.73 13.31 1.83
C GLU A 127 -30.27 13.32 1.68
N LYS A 128 -30.79 12.25 1.07
CA LYS A 128 -32.25 12.10 0.84
C LYS A 128 -33.00 11.45 1.99
N GLY A 129 -32.29 10.97 3.01
CA GLY A 129 -32.90 10.17 4.09
C GLY A 129 -33.37 8.79 3.62
N GLU A 130 -32.80 8.28 2.53
CA GLU A 130 -33.11 6.98 1.95
C GLU A 130 -32.30 5.87 2.64
N ARG A 131 -32.84 4.66 2.61
CA ARG A 131 -32.11 3.50 3.14
C ARG A 131 -31.08 2.99 2.14
N PRO A 132 -29.81 2.78 2.55
CA PRO A 132 -28.73 2.39 1.65
C PRO A 132 -28.70 0.89 1.30
N GLU A 133 -29.70 0.12 1.71
CA GLU A 133 -29.75 -1.35 1.58
C GLU A 133 -29.65 -1.86 0.12
N ARG A 134 -29.91 -0.98 -0.86
CA ARG A 134 -29.82 -1.29 -2.29
C ARG A 134 -28.48 -0.95 -2.92
N ILE A 135 -27.58 -0.34 -2.17
CA ILE A 135 -26.26 0.04 -2.67
C ILE A 135 -25.33 -1.17 -2.60
N ASN A 136 -24.78 -1.56 -3.74
CA ASN A 136 -23.80 -2.64 -3.80
C ASN A 136 -22.48 -2.24 -3.15
N GLY A 137 -21.79 -3.20 -2.51
CA GLY A 137 -20.50 -3.00 -1.86
C GLY A 137 -20.58 -2.40 -0.47
N LEU A 138 -21.72 -2.50 0.21
CA LEU A 138 -21.89 -2.10 1.60
C LEU A 138 -22.01 -3.29 2.54
N ALA A 139 -21.53 -3.07 3.78
CA ALA A 139 -21.94 -3.88 4.93
C ALA A 139 -22.47 -2.94 6.03
N PHE A 140 -23.53 -3.37 6.72
CA PHE A 140 -24.18 -2.63 7.80
C PHE A 140 -24.95 -3.58 8.74
N LEU A 141 -25.38 -3.05 9.89
CA LEU A 141 -26.26 -3.77 10.81
C LEU A 141 -27.71 -3.38 10.56
N LYS A 142 -28.60 -4.37 10.44
CA LYS A 142 -30.05 -4.17 10.44
C LYS A 142 -30.53 -3.77 11.82
N SER A 143 -31.79 -3.35 11.92
CA SER A 143 -32.45 -2.97 13.18
C SER A 143 -32.47 -4.10 14.23
N ASP A 144 -32.44 -5.35 13.78
CA ASP A 144 -32.37 -6.54 14.63
C ASP A 144 -30.93 -6.92 15.06
N GLY A 145 -29.92 -6.12 14.64
CA GLY A 145 -28.51 -6.37 14.92
C GLY A 145 -27.84 -7.40 14.00
N THR A 146 -28.57 -7.96 13.03
CA THR A 146 -27.98 -8.87 12.05
C THR A 146 -27.15 -8.08 11.04
N MET A 147 -25.96 -8.61 10.69
CA MET A 147 -25.11 -8.01 9.64
C MET A 147 -25.66 -8.37 8.27
N GLU A 148 -25.80 -7.37 7.44
CA GLU A 148 -26.04 -7.53 6.00
C GLU A 148 -24.81 -7.10 5.21
N ILE A 149 -24.51 -7.87 4.18
CA ILE A 149 -23.49 -7.57 3.16
C ILE A 149 -24.17 -7.57 1.82
N THR A 150 -24.19 -6.43 1.14
CA THR A 150 -24.76 -6.32 -0.20
C THR A 150 -23.82 -6.94 -1.24
N PRO A 151 -24.31 -7.24 -2.47
CA PRO A 151 -23.45 -7.73 -3.55
C PRO A 151 -22.25 -6.79 -3.77
N PRO A 152 -21.11 -7.30 -4.29
CA PRO A 152 -19.95 -6.46 -4.59
C PRO A 152 -20.28 -5.27 -5.49
N GLY A 153 -19.69 -4.12 -5.22
CA GLY A 153 -19.78 -2.96 -6.09
C GLY A 153 -19.01 -3.17 -7.40
N GLU A 154 -19.40 -2.46 -8.44
CA GLU A 154 -18.70 -2.48 -9.71
C GLU A 154 -17.32 -1.80 -9.61
N PRO A 155 -16.28 -2.36 -10.25
CA PRO A 155 -14.98 -1.74 -10.30
C PRO A 155 -15.03 -0.35 -10.94
N VAL A 156 -14.35 0.60 -10.35
CA VAL A 156 -14.31 1.98 -10.83
C VAL A 156 -13.57 2.09 -12.17
N ASP A 157 -14.10 2.90 -13.10
CA ASP A 157 -13.30 3.37 -14.23
C ASP A 157 -12.23 4.35 -13.72
N PHE A 158 -11.03 3.83 -13.54
CA PHE A 158 -9.91 4.58 -12.97
C PHE A 158 -9.52 5.79 -13.85
N GLY A 159 -9.75 5.72 -15.17
CA GLY A 159 -9.50 6.80 -16.10
C GLY A 159 -10.46 7.99 -15.94
N CYS A 160 -11.64 7.77 -15.39
CA CYS A 160 -12.65 8.81 -15.17
C CYS A 160 -12.54 9.51 -13.81
N LEU A 161 -11.68 9.04 -12.90
CA LEU A 161 -11.52 9.64 -11.59
C LEU A 161 -10.84 11.02 -11.68
N PRO A 162 -11.26 11.99 -10.85
CA PRO A 162 -10.57 13.27 -10.75
C PRO A 162 -9.17 13.07 -10.15
N SER A 163 -8.31 14.05 -10.39
CA SER A 163 -7.03 14.12 -9.67
C SER A 163 -7.26 14.33 -8.18
N PRO A 164 -6.38 13.80 -7.30
CA PRO A 164 -6.47 14.03 -5.87
C PRO A 164 -6.43 15.53 -5.54
N ASP A 165 -7.41 16.02 -4.77
CA ASP A 165 -7.48 17.44 -4.36
C ASP A 165 -6.93 17.62 -2.94
N PHE A 166 -5.64 17.92 -2.84
CA PHE A 166 -5.00 18.20 -1.56
C PHE A 166 -5.32 19.57 -0.97
N SER A 167 -6.00 20.46 -1.72
CA SER A 167 -6.49 21.73 -1.17
C SER A 167 -7.61 21.54 -0.15
N LEU A 168 -8.22 20.35 -0.12
CA LEU A 168 -9.21 19.95 0.88
C LEU A 168 -8.60 19.65 2.26
N CYS A 169 -7.26 19.72 2.40
CA CYS A 169 -6.58 19.46 3.67
C CYS A 169 -6.39 20.79 4.44
N PRO A 170 -7.24 21.16 5.40
CA PRO A 170 -7.21 22.51 6.00
C PRO A 170 -5.96 22.78 6.84
N GLN A 171 -5.27 21.74 7.28
CA GLN A 171 -4.09 21.85 8.14
C GLN A 171 -2.76 21.65 7.41
N LEU A 172 -2.80 21.48 6.10
CA LEU A 172 -1.60 21.16 5.32
C LEU A 172 -1.54 21.96 4.04
N ALA A 173 -0.50 22.76 3.90
CA ALA A 173 -0.24 23.47 2.66
C ALA A 173 0.10 22.46 1.54
N PRO A 174 -0.61 22.44 0.40
CA PRO A 174 -0.42 21.46 -0.67
C PRO A 174 1.02 21.36 -1.17
N GLU A 175 1.76 22.47 -1.16
CA GLU A 175 3.18 22.51 -1.55
C GLU A 175 4.12 21.76 -0.59
N LYS A 176 3.70 21.52 0.66
CA LYS A 176 4.45 20.73 1.65
C LYS A 176 4.22 19.22 1.49
N ILE A 177 3.18 18.82 0.76
CA ILE A 177 2.87 17.43 0.48
C ILE A 177 3.84 16.94 -0.61
N PRO A 178 4.55 15.81 -0.40
CA PRO A 178 5.36 15.22 -1.46
C PRO A 178 4.47 14.87 -2.66
N PRO A 179 4.83 15.29 -3.89
CA PRO A 179 4.04 14.95 -5.05
C PRO A 179 3.97 13.45 -5.27
N ILE A 180 2.76 12.93 -5.27
CA ILE A 180 2.46 11.54 -5.60
C ILE A 180 1.39 11.49 -6.68
N ILE A 181 1.64 10.72 -7.72
CA ILE A 181 0.71 10.49 -8.84
C ILE A 181 0.53 8.99 -9.00
N THR A 182 -0.70 8.54 -9.08
CA THR A 182 -1.02 7.18 -9.51
C THR A 182 -1.44 7.21 -10.98
N THR A 183 -0.75 6.46 -11.80
CA THR A 183 -1.05 6.38 -13.25
C THR A 183 -1.88 5.16 -13.58
N SER A 184 -1.87 4.18 -12.66
CA SER A 184 -2.59 2.91 -12.79
C SER A 184 -3.09 2.42 -11.44
N ARG A 185 -3.97 1.43 -11.46
CA ARG A 185 -4.51 0.74 -10.29
C ARG A 185 -4.57 -0.76 -10.56
N GLY A 186 -4.14 -1.54 -9.55
CA GLY A 186 -4.09 -3.00 -9.61
C GLY A 186 -2.80 -3.52 -10.24
N CYS A 187 -2.63 -4.83 -10.17
CA CYS A 187 -1.44 -5.50 -10.68
C CYS A 187 -1.85 -6.85 -11.30
N PRO A 188 -1.30 -7.24 -12.48
CA PRO A 188 -1.64 -8.51 -13.12
C PRO A 188 -1.02 -9.74 -12.44
N HIS A 189 -0.07 -9.53 -11.51
CA HIS A 189 0.56 -10.61 -10.77
C HIS A 189 -0.38 -11.18 -9.69
N ALA A 190 -0.14 -12.43 -9.29
CA ALA A 190 -0.93 -13.17 -8.30
C ALA A 190 -0.08 -13.53 -7.06
N CYS A 191 0.64 -12.55 -6.50
CA CYS A 191 1.46 -12.79 -5.30
C CYS A 191 0.56 -13.13 -4.11
N THR A 192 0.84 -14.25 -3.43
CA THR A 192 -0.01 -14.82 -2.38
C THR A 192 -0.19 -13.91 -1.15
N PHE A 193 0.78 -13.05 -0.89
CA PHE A 193 0.81 -12.11 0.25
C PHE A 193 0.26 -10.72 -0.07
N CYS A 194 -0.03 -10.41 -1.33
CA CYS A 194 -0.29 -9.05 -1.77
C CYS A 194 -1.75 -8.64 -1.59
N SER A 195 -1.98 -7.59 -0.79
CA SER A 195 -3.30 -7.01 -0.59
C SER A 195 -3.88 -6.33 -1.83
N VAL A 196 -3.03 -5.88 -2.77
CA VAL A 196 -3.46 -5.27 -4.04
C VAL A 196 -4.32 -6.23 -4.83
N THR A 197 -3.86 -7.49 -4.99
CA THR A 197 -4.62 -8.53 -5.69
C THR A 197 -5.92 -8.87 -4.96
N ALA A 198 -5.91 -8.88 -3.64
CA ALA A 198 -7.10 -9.15 -2.83
C ALA A 198 -8.17 -8.05 -2.99
N VAL A 199 -7.77 -6.77 -3.03
CA VAL A 199 -8.70 -5.62 -3.10
C VAL A 199 -9.13 -5.33 -4.54
N PHE A 200 -8.20 -5.27 -5.49
CA PHE A 200 -8.44 -4.80 -6.87
C PHE A 200 -8.55 -5.93 -7.90
N GLY A 201 -8.34 -7.18 -7.48
CA GLY A 201 -8.21 -8.31 -8.39
C GLY A 201 -6.93 -8.21 -9.24
N ARG A 202 -6.87 -9.03 -10.31
CA ARG A 202 -5.74 -9.05 -11.25
C ARG A 202 -5.94 -8.09 -12.43
N ARG A 203 -6.93 -7.19 -12.35
CA ARG A 203 -7.21 -6.19 -13.38
C ARG A 203 -6.22 -5.03 -13.26
N TYR A 204 -5.63 -4.66 -14.39
CA TYR A 204 -4.76 -3.49 -14.48
C TYR A 204 -5.49 -2.39 -15.27
N ARG A 205 -5.80 -1.29 -14.62
CA ARG A 205 -6.51 -0.13 -15.19
C ARG A 205 -5.61 1.09 -15.09
N PHE A 206 -5.66 1.98 -16.07
CA PHE A 206 -4.75 3.13 -16.13
C PHE A 206 -5.42 4.38 -16.69
N LYS A 207 -4.91 5.52 -16.26
CA LYS A 207 -5.25 6.84 -16.79
C LYS A 207 -4.69 7.01 -18.20
N SER A 208 -5.34 7.84 -19.02
CA SER A 208 -4.77 8.26 -20.29
C SER A 208 -3.46 9.04 -20.07
N ASN A 209 -2.53 8.97 -21.03
CA ASN A 209 -1.27 9.72 -20.97
C ASN A 209 -1.55 11.23 -20.82
N LYS A 210 -2.56 11.76 -21.54
CA LYS A 210 -2.99 13.16 -21.45
C LYS A 210 -3.35 13.56 -20.00
N GLN A 211 -4.07 12.70 -19.30
CA GLN A 211 -4.46 12.95 -17.90
C GLN A 211 -3.23 12.95 -16.98
N VAL A 212 -2.35 11.95 -17.10
CA VAL A 212 -1.12 11.89 -16.30
C VAL A 212 -0.24 13.11 -16.53
N ILE A 213 -0.09 13.55 -17.79
CA ILE A 213 0.70 14.74 -18.14
C ILE A 213 0.05 16.00 -17.56
N SER A 214 -1.27 16.12 -17.58
CA SER A 214 -1.95 17.27 -16.96
C SER A 214 -1.72 17.34 -15.44
N GLU A 215 -1.64 16.19 -14.76
CA GLU A 215 -1.30 16.11 -13.34
C GLU A 215 0.16 16.43 -13.05
N LEU A 216 1.08 16.11 -13.97
CA LEU A 216 2.51 16.40 -13.84
C LEU A 216 2.84 17.89 -14.05
N ARG A 217 2.16 18.59 -14.96
CA ARG A 217 2.50 19.98 -15.36
C ARG A 217 2.68 20.93 -14.18
N PRO A 218 1.81 21.01 -13.16
CA PRO A 218 1.96 21.95 -12.06
C PRO A 218 3.13 21.62 -11.10
N ILE A 219 3.73 20.42 -11.22
CA ILE A 219 4.73 19.91 -10.27
C ILE A 219 6.06 19.51 -10.92
N LEU A 220 6.34 19.95 -12.15
CA LEU A 220 7.56 19.58 -12.91
C LEU A 220 8.86 19.99 -12.20
N SER A 221 8.86 21.07 -11.42
CA SER A 221 10.02 21.51 -10.64
C SER A 221 10.29 20.65 -9.40
N ARG A 222 9.46 19.67 -9.12
CA ARG A 222 9.51 18.83 -7.91
C ARG A 222 9.94 17.40 -8.21
N SER A 223 10.34 16.67 -7.17
CA SER A 223 10.52 15.22 -7.23
C SER A 223 9.16 14.54 -7.06
N VAL A 224 8.81 13.64 -7.96
CA VAL A 224 7.52 12.95 -8.01
C VAL A 224 7.68 11.48 -7.63
N CYS A 225 6.75 10.94 -6.85
CA CYS A 225 6.59 9.51 -6.64
C CYS A 225 5.43 9.01 -7.51
N PHE A 226 5.69 8.08 -8.43
CA PHE A 226 4.61 7.30 -9.04
C PHE A 226 4.20 6.22 -8.05
N GLY A 227 2.98 6.37 -7.50
CA GLY A 227 2.41 5.51 -6.46
C GLY A 227 1.62 4.32 -7.02
N ASP A 228 2.04 3.85 -8.19
CA ASP A 228 1.47 2.66 -8.83
C ASP A 228 1.95 1.40 -8.12
N ASP A 229 1.09 0.39 -7.98
CA ASP A 229 1.44 -0.92 -7.42
C ASP A 229 2.50 -1.66 -8.25
N ASN A 230 2.60 -1.35 -9.54
CA ASN A 230 3.65 -1.77 -10.47
C ASN A 230 3.62 -0.86 -11.70
N PHE A 231 4.46 0.16 -11.72
CA PHE A 231 4.48 1.18 -12.77
C PHE A 231 4.72 0.61 -14.18
N CYS A 232 5.51 -0.46 -14.28
CA CYS A 232 5.86 -1.09 -15.56
C CYS A 232 5.01 -2.35 -15.86
N ALA A 233 3.89 -2.57 -15.19
CA ALA A 233 3.08 -3.78 -15.38
C ALA A 233 2.57 -3.97 -16.82
N HIS A 234 2.36 -2.89 -17.56
CA HIS A 234 2.00 -2.91 -18.98
C HIS A 234 3.05 -2.18 -19.83
N PRO A 235 4.09 -2.87 -20.33
CA PRO A 235 5.26 -2.23 -20.95
C PRO A 235 4.94 -1.28 -22.12
N LYS A 236 4.03 -1.68 -23.03
CA LYS A 236 3.64 -0.82 -24.17
C LYS A 236 3.07 0.52 -23.69
N ARG A 237 2.13 0.49 -22.73
CA ARG A 237 1.52 1.69 -22.15
C ARG A 237 2.56 2.55 -21.43
N THR A 238 3.41 1.95 -20.61
CA THR A 238 4.43 2.69 -19.86
C THR A 238 5.43 3.38 -20.79
N LYS A 239 5.92 2.69 -21.82
CA LYS A 239 6.78 3.29 -22.84
C LYS A 239 6.10 4.45 -23.57
N SER A 240 4.81 4.31 -23.93
CA SER A 240 4.03 5.39 -24.53
C SER A 240 3.96 6.61 -23.61
N LEU A 241 3.63 6.41 -22.31
CA LEU A 241 3.61 7.51 -21.34
C LEU A 241 4.97 8.21 -21.24
N LEU A 242 6.06 7.45 -21.12
CA LEU A 242 7.40 8.02 -20.95
C LEU A 242 7.85 8.79 -22.23
N ARG A 243 7.47 8.35 -23.42
CA ARG A 243 7.69 9.11 -24.67
C ARG A 243 6.89 10.41 -24.67
N ASP A 244 5.60 10.34 -24.36
CA ASP A 244 4.74 11.52 -24.31
C ASP A 244 5.24 12.55 -23.26
N MET A 245 5.79 12.10 -22.12
CA MET A 245 6.42 12.99 -21.14
C MET A 245 7.62 13.74 -21.76
N ILE A 246 8.43 13.08 -22.61
CA ILE A 246 9.56 13.70 -23.29
C ILE A 246 9.05 14.69 -24.36
N ASP A 247 8.18 14.23 -25.23
CA ASP A 247 7.72 14.97 -26.41
C ASP A 247 6.93 16.23 -26.02
N GLN A 248 6.21 16.18 -24.91
CA GLN A 248 5.43 17.30 -24.38
C GLN A 248 6.15 18.14 -23.32
N ASN A 249 7.46 17.93 -23.11
CA ASN A 249 8.25 18.60 -22.07
C ASN A 249 7.61 18.52 -20.67
N ALA A 250 7.07 17.34 -20.32
CA ALA A 250 6.39 17.09 -19.04
C ALA A 250 7.22 16.18 -18.10
N VAL A 251 8.55 16.25 -18.23
CA VAL A 251 9.48 15.47 -17.39
C VAL A 251 9.73 16.20 -16.07
N PRO A 252 9.39 15.60 -14.90
CA PRO A 252 9.62 16.22 -13.60
C PRO A 252 11.12 16.32 -13.28
N LEU A 253 11.48 17.08 -12.21
CA LEU A 253 12.85 17.21 -11.74
C LEU A 253 13.53 15.85 -11.59
N ARG A 254 12.83 14.90 -11.01
CA ARG A 254 13.15 13.46 -10.92
C ARG A 254 11.92 12.70 -10.47
N TRP A 255 11.92 11.39 -10.68
CA TRP A 255 10.85 10.54 -10.18
C TRP A 255 11.35 9.21 -9.63
N SER A 256 10.49 8.56 -8.86
CA SER A 256 10.66 7.20 -8.36
C SER A 256 9.34 6.44 -8.46
N GLY A 257 9.41 5.12 -8.56
CA GLY A 257 8.22 4.26 -8.62
C GLY A 257 8.56 2.80 -8.40
N GLU A 258 7.54 1.99 -8.11
CA GLU A 258 7.68 0.55 -7.92
C GLU A 258 7.62 -0.18 -9.26
N ILE A 259 8.54 -1.13 -9.45
CA ILE A 259 8.64 -1.96 -10.65
C ILE A 259 8.90 -3.43 -10.29
N ALA A 260 8.46 -4.32 -11.15
CA ALA A 260 8.85 -5.72 -11.07
C ALA A 260 10.24 -5.94 -11.71
N VAL A 261 10.94 -7.02 -11.30
CA VAL A 261 12.26 -7.42 -11.81
C VAL A 261 12.30 -7.49 -13.34
N GLN A 262 11.23 -8.00 -13.96
CA GLN A 262 11.13 -8.17 -15.42
C GLN A 262 11.23 -6.83 -16.19
N ALA A 263 10.81 -5.73 -15.61
CA ALA A 263 10.87 -4.42 -16.28
C ALA A 263 12.32 -4.02 -16.64
N ALA A 264 13.29 -4.45 -15.86
CA ALA A 264 14.70 -4.16 -16.08
C ALA A 264 15.37 -5.05 -17.15
N MET A 265 14.63 -5.99 -17.74
CA MET A 265 15.10 -6.76 -18.90
C MET A 265 14.83 -6.05 -20.23
N ASP A 266 14.05 -4.99 -20.23
CA ASP A 266 13.70 -4.18 -21.40
C ASP A 266 14.60 -2.93 -21.47
N ASN A 267 15.62 -2.97 -22.31
CA ASN A 267 16.58 -1.87 -22.46
C ASN A 267 15.92 -0.56 -22.91
N GLU A 268 14.92 -0.63 -23.81
CA GLU A 268 14.18 0.56 -24.25
C GLU A 268 13.42 1.21 -23.08
N MET A 269 12.79 0.38 -22.21
CA MET A 269 12.15 0.86 -21.01
C MET A 269 13.14 1.61 -20.12
N LEU A 270 14.32 1.04 -19.90
CA LEU A 270 15.35 1.64 -19.05
C LEU A 270 15.92 2.94 -19.65
N ASP A 271 16.09 3.00 -20.97
CA ASP A 271 16.49 4.24 -21.66
C ASP A 271 15.46 5.35 -21.51
N LEU A 272 14.17 5.02 -21.66
CA LEU A 272 13.07 5.96 -21.44
C LEU A 272 12.98 6.40 -19.99
N MET A 273 13.12 5.49 -19.04
CA MET A 273 13.18 5.82 -17.60
C MET A 273 14.34 6.77 -17.30
N LYS A 274 15.52 6.54 -17.88
CA LYS A 274 16.68 7.43 -17.73
C LYS A 274 16.43 8.80 -18.36
N LYS A 275 15.91 8.86 -19.59
CA LYS A 275 15.58 10.12 -20.29
C LYS A 275 14.53 10.94 -19.52
N THR A 276 13.57 10.28 -18.91
CA THR A 276 12.55 10.92 -18.04
C THR A 276 13.00 11.15 -16.60
N ARG A 277 14.29 10.97 -16.31
CA ARG A 277 14.93 11.26 -15.02
C ARG A 277 14.43 10.37 -13.87
N CYS A 278 14.21 9.07 -14.13
CA CYS A 278 14.01 8.10 -13.06
C CYS A 278 15.20 8.09 -12.11
N ARG A 279 14.96 8.42 -10.85
CA ARG A 279 16.03 8.50 -9.83
C ARG A 279 16.22 7.19 -9.11
N THR A 280 15.12 6.55 -8.73
CA THR A 280 15.14 5.32 -7.93
C THR A 280 13.99 4.42 -8.33
N ALA A 281 14.29 3.18 -8.66
CA ALA A 281 13.33 2.11 -8.81
C ALA A 281 13.20 1.35 -7.49
N TYR A 282 11.97 1.20 -7.00
CA TYR A 282 11.63 0.29 -5.91
C TYR A 282 11.35 -1.07 -6.54
N VAL A 283 12.20 -2.05 -6.26
CA VAL A 283 12.17 -3.35 -6.96
C VAL A 283 11.70 -4.43 -5.99
N GLY A 284 10.55 -5.04 -6.30
CA GLY A 284 10.02 -6.21 -5.57
C GLY A 284 10.84 -7.47 -5.86
N ILE A 285 11.99 -7.63 -5.19
CA ILE A 285 12.86 -8.80 -5.30
C ILE A 285 12.27 -9.99 -4.54
N GLU A 286 11.76 -9.73 -3.35
CA GLU A 286 11.13 -10.59 -2.36
C GLU A 286 12.07 -11.67 -1.80
N SER A 287 12.68 -12.51 -2.63
CA SER A 287 13.60 -13.57 -2.22
C SER A 287 14.74 -13.76 -3.21
N ILE A 288 15.86 -14.30 -2.72
CA ILE A 288 16.98 -14.79 -3.53
C ILE A 288 16.92 -16.31 -3.74
N ASP A 289 15.87 -16.95 -3.25
CA ASP A 289 15.61 -18.39 -3.39
C ASP A 289 14.45 -18.61 -4.37
N SER A 290 14.69 -19.36 -5.45
CA SER A 290 13.71 -19.61 -6.50
C SER A 290 12.50 -20.42 -6.01
N ALA A 291 12.68 -21.32 -5.04
CA ALA A 291 11.57 -22.07 -4.47
C ALA A 291 10.67 -21.18 -3.61
N ALA A 292 11.26 -20.26 -2.84
CA ALA A 292 10.52 -19.24 -2.10
C ALA A 292 9.73 -18.31 -3.03
N LEU A 293 10.34 -17.83 -4.11
CA LEU A 293 9.67 -17.01 -5.14
C LEU A 293 8.47 -17.74 -5.74
N LYS A 294 8.62 -19.02 -6.06
CA LYS A 294 7.53 -19.84 -6.59
C LYS A 294 6.36 -19.97 -5.59
N ARG A 295 6.65 -20.22 -4.31
CA ARG A 295 5.62 -20.25 -3.25
C ARG A 295 4.89 -18.92 -3.10
N MET A 296 5.60 -17.81 -3.26
CA MET A 296 5.05 -16.45 -3.21
C MET A 296 4.26 -16.04 -4.47
N GLY A 297 4.20 -16.90 -5.50
CA GLY A 297 3.54 -16.58 -6.76
C GLY A 297 4.26 -15.54 -7.61
N LYS A 298 5.59 -15.40 -7.45
CA LYS A 298 6.41 -14.47 -8.24
C LYS A 298 6.77 -15.06 -9.61
N ALA A 299 6.72 -14.21 -10.64
CA ALA A 299 6.94 -14.61 -12.03
C ALA A 299 8.41 -14.58 -12.47
N HIS A 300 9.36 -14.23 -11.58
CA HIS A 300 10.79 -14.19 -11.90
C HIS A 300 11.57 -15.26 -11.12
N HIS A 301 12.75 -15.59 -11.64
CA HIS A 301 13.73 -16.47 -10.98
C HIS A 301 14.83 -15.64 -10.31
N ALA A 302 15.52 -16.22 -9.35
CA ALA A 302 16.58 -15.54 -8.58
C ALA A 302 17.69 -14.96 -9.48
N ASP A 303 18.06 -15.66 -10.57
CA ASP A 303 19.11 -15.23 -11.51
C ASP A 303 18.73 -13.92 -12.23
N ALA A 304 17.45 -13.73 -12.55
CA ALA A 304 16.97 -12.50 -13.17
C ALA A 304 17.17 -11.28 -12.27
N THR A 305 17.25 -11.46 -10.96
CA THR A 305 17.48 -10.37 -10.01
C THR A 305 18.85 -9.71 -10.16
N ARG A 306 19.90 -10.50 -10.40
CA ARG A 306 21.27 -9.95 -10.66
C ARG A 306 21.27 -9.11 -11.94
N SER A 307 20.74 -9.66 -13.03
CA SER A 307 20.62 -8.94 -14.30
C SER A 307 19.79 -7.65 -14.16
N CYS A 308 18.71 -7.69 -13.38
CA CYS A 308 17.91 -6.49 -13.08
C CYS A 308 18.74 -5.40 -12.41
N ILE A 309 19.50 -5.74 -11.37
CA ILE A 309 20.35 -4.80 -10.64
C ILE A 309 21.43 -4.22 -11.55
N GLU A 310 22.13 -5.06 -12.33
CA GLU A 310 23.16 -4.63 -13.25
C GLU A 310 22.62 -3.69 -14.32
N ASN A 311 21.49 -4.02 -14.92
CA ASN A 311 20.88 -3.21 -15.98
C ASN A 311 20.43 -1.84 -15.48
N LEU A 312 19.76 -1.77 -14.32
CA LEU A 312 19.39 -0.50 -13.68
C LEU A 312 20.62 0.33 -13.36
N HIS A 313 21.68 -0.26 -12.81
CA HIS A 313 22.93 0.43 -12.53
C HIS A 313 23.64 0.95 -13.79
N LYS A 314 23.66 0.18 -14.89
CA LYS A 314 24.22 0.63 -16.20
C LYS A 314 23.48 1.88 -16.72
N HIS A 315 22.18 1.98 -16.49
CA HIS A 315 21.38 3.16 -16.88
C HIS A 315 21.44 4.30 -15.86
N GLY A 316 22.17 4.15 -14.74
CA GLY A 316 22.32 5.17 -13.70
C GLY A 316 21.10 5.32 -12.79
N ILE A 317 20.18 4.36 -12.82
CA ILE A 317 19.00 4.33 -11.98
C ILE A 317 19.37 3.69 -10.63
N GLY A 318 19.00 4.36 -9.52
CA GLY A 318 19.19 3.84 -8.18
C GLY A 318 18.16 2.76 -7.84
N ILE A 319 18.51 1.87 -6.90
CA ILE A 319 17.69 0.70 -6.56
C ILE A 319 17.38 0.66 -5.08
N HIS A 320 16.10 0.59 -4.75
CA HIS A 320 15.62 0.17 -3.43
C HIS A 320 15.12 -1.27 -3.54
N GLY A 321 15.90 -2.23 -3.05
CA GLY A 321 15.52 -3.65 -3.08
C GLY A 321 14.56 -3.99 -1.94
N MET A 322 13.40 -4.53 -2.26
CA MET A 322 12.41 -4.97 -1.29
C MET A 322 12.42 -6.50 -1.16
N PHE A 323 12.56 -6.97 0.07
CA PHE A 323 12.62 -8.40 0.41
C PHE A 323 11.53 -8.75 1.42
N VAL A 324 11.02 -9.97 1.33
CA VAL A 324 10.04 -10.54 2.26
C VAL A 324 10.61 -11.81 2.88
N VAL A 325 10.70 -11.81 4.20
CA VAL A 325 11.06 -13.01 4.98
C VAL A 325 9.80 -13.79 5.30
N SER A 326 9.73 -15.01 4.78
CA SER A 326 8.64 -15.95 5.02
C SER A 326 8.76 -16.59 6.43
N PRO A 327 7.65 -16.99 7.06
CA PRO A 327 7.70 -17.82 8.28
C PRO A 327 8.41 -19.17 8.09
N ASP A 328 8.61 -19.59 6.85
CA ASP A 328 9.33 -20.83 6.52
C ASP A 328 10.81 -20.61 6.20
N ASP A 329 11.30 -19.37 6.32
CA ASP A 329 12.70 -19.01 6.16
C ASP A 329 13.53 -19.35 7.39
N THR A 330 14.82 -19.65 7.15
CA THR A 330 15.81 -19.90 8.21
C THR A 330 16.54 -18.59 8.56
N LEU A 331 17.20 -18.56 9.73
CA LEU A 331 18.07 -17.44 10.08
C LEU A 331 19.25 -17.29 9.10
N SER A 332 19.67 -18.39 8.45
CA SER A 332 20.71 -18.38 7.42
C SER A 332 20.21 -17.71 6.14
N SER A 333 18.98 -17.98 5.69
CA SER A 333 18.43 -17.33 4.50
C SER A 333 18.33 -15.83 4.67
N ILE A 334 17.94 -15.35 5.87
CA ILE A 334 17.90 -13.91 6.18
C ILE A 334 19.27 -13.25 6.07
N ARG A 335 20.34 -13.94 6.52
CA ARG A 335 21.72 -13.44 6.37
C ARG A 335 22.13 -13.34 4.91
N LYS A 336 21.82 -14.37 4.11
CA LYS A 336 22.12 -14.41 2.68
C LYS A 336 21.46 -13.27 1.90
N ILE A 337 20.27 -12.78 2.30
CA ILE A 337 19.64 -11.60 1.70
C ILE A 337 20.58 -10.38 1.78
N VAL A 338 21.17 -10.14 2.96
CA VAL A 338 22.05 -8.96 3.13
C VAL A 338 23.41 -9.20 2.49
N ASP A 339 23.92 -10.43 2.49
CA ASP A 339 25.15 -10.77 1.75
C ASP A 339 24.98 -10.47 0.26
N PHE A 340 23.89 -10.94 -0.33
CA PHE A 340 23.51 -10.65 -1.71
C PHE A 340 23.35 -9.14 -1.98
N ALA A 341 22.65 -8.42 -1.11
CA ALA A 341 22.46 -6.97 -1.27
C ALA A 341 23.78 -6.19 -1.17
N VAL A 342 24.76 -6.69 -0.40
CA VAL A 342 26.10 -6.11 -0.30
C VAL A 342 26.93 -6.43 -1.54
N GLU A 343 26.92 -7.67 -1.98
CA GLU A 343 27.64 -8.16 -3.14
C GLU A 343 27.19 -7.46 -4.44
N THR A 344 25.89 -7.31 -4.63
CA THR A 344 25.32 -6.65 -5.82
C THR A 344 25.28 -5.12 -5.71
N ASP A 345 25.83 -4.54 -4.66
CA ASP A 345 25.89 -3.09 -4.39
C ASP A 345 24.53 -2.39 -4.42
N LEU A 346 23.45 -3.05 -3.93
CA LEU A 346 22.14 -2.40 -3.81
C LEU A 346 22.28 -1.08 -3.05
N ASP A 347 21.60 -0.03 -3.55
CA ASP A 347 21.71 1.32 -2.98
C ASP A 347 21.08 1.38 -1.59
N THR A 348 19.87 0.88 -1.47
CA THR A 348 19.11 0.74 -0.23
C THR A 348 18.29 -0.54 -0.25
N ILE A 349 17.92 -1.07 0.92
CA ILE A 349 17.06 -2.25 1.03
C ILE A 349 15.98 -2.07 2.08
N GLN A 350 14.96 -2.90 1.95
CA GLN A 350 13.95 -3.17 2.96
C GLN A 350 13.79 -4.68 3.11
N ILE A 351 13.73 -5.15 4.35
CA ILE A 351 13.39 -6.54 4.67
C ILE A 351 12.09 -6.51 5.47
N CYS A 352 11.01 -6.97 4.86
CA CYS A 352 9.73 -7.14 5.52
C CYS A 352 9.61 -8.54 6.11
N ALA A 353 9.02 -8.67 7.29
CA ALA A 353 8.43 -9.91 7.76
C ALA A 353 7.12 -10.14 7.02
N MET A 354 6.91 -11.33 6.45
CA MET A 354 5.66 -11.68 5.80
C MET A 354 4.50 -11.47 6.77
N THR A 355 3.60 -10.61 6.37
CA THR A 355 2.44 -10.22 7.18
C THR A 355 1.18 -10.69 6.48
N PRO A 356 0.48 -11.68 7.04
CA PRO A 356 -0.79 -12.14 6.49
C PRO A 356 -1.87 -11.08 6.68
N PHE A 357 -2.16 -10.33 5.62
CA PHE A 357 -3.26 -9.35 5.66
C PHE A 357 -4.60 -10.05 5.39
N PRO A 358 -5.68 -9.69 6.13
CA PRO A 358 -7.02 -10.19 5.83
C PRO A 358 -7.36 -10.09 4.34
N GLY A 359 -7.99 -11.13 3.79
CA GLY A 359 -8.34 -11.23 2.38
C GLY A 359 -7.24 -11.74 1.45
N THR A 360 -6.01 -11.92 1.92
CA THR A 360 -4.93 -12.52 1.12
C THR A 360 -4.88 -14.04 1.30
N GLN A 361 -4.40 -14.75 0.28
CA GLN A 361 -4.15 -16.19 0.38
C GLN A 361 -3.21 -16.54 1.54
N CYS A 362 -2.22 -15.67 1.79
CA CYS A 362 -1.29 -15.78 2.90
C CYS A 362 -2.00 -15.74 4.27
N PHE A 363 -3.10 -14.99 4.40
CA PHE A 363 -3.89 -14.95 5.64
C PHE A 363 -4.60 -16.27 5.92
N GLU A 364 -5.10 -16.92 4.89
CA GLU A 364 -5.73 -18.25 4.99
C GLU A 364 -4.67 -19.31 5.33
N GLU A 365 -3.56 -19.30 4.60
CA GLU A 365 -2.47 -20.29 4.76
C GLU A 365 -1.84 -20.25 6.16
N TYR A 366 -1.56 -19.05 6.68
CA TYR A 366 -0.89 -18.89 7.97
C TYR A 366 -1.85 -18.61 9.14
N GLY A 367 -3.17 -18.62 8.92
CA GLY A 367 -4.18 -18.28 9.93
C GLY A 367 -4.05 -19.05 11.25
N GLY A 368 -3.70 -20.34 11.18
CA GLY A 368 -3.47 -21.22 12.31
C GLY A 368 -2.14 -20.98 13.06
N ARG A 369 -1.20 -20.22 12.45
CA ARG A 369 0.14 -19.92 12.98
C ARG A 369 0.27 -18.46 13.42
N LEU A 370 -0.81 -17.66 13.43
CA LEU A 370 -0.78 -16.27 13.90
C LEU A 370 -0.46 -16.24 15.38
N LEU A 371 0.55 -15.45 15.78
CA LEU A 371 0.93 -15.25 17.17
C LEU A 371 -0.16 -14.48 17.94
N HIS A 372 -0.77 -13.52 17.27
CA HIS A 372 -1.83 -12.66 17.81
C HIS A 372 -2.58 -11.93 16.68
N ARG A 373 -3.71 -11.29 17.03
CA ARG A 373 -4.47 -10.39 16.16
C ARG A 373 -4.43 -8.95 16.63
N ASP A 374 -3.30 -8.52 17.17
CA ASP A 374 -3.08 -7.10 17.41
C ASP A 374 -2.64 -6.44 16.11
N TRP A 375 -3.61 -5.89 15.40
CA TRP A 375 -3.43 -5.34 14.05
C TRP A 375 -2.38 -4.23 13.97
N ARG A 376 -2.00 -3.58 15.07
CA ARG A 376 -0.93 -2.58 15.11
C ARG A 376 0.41 -3.11 14.60
N TYR A 377 0.64 -4.41 14.74
CA TYR A 377 1.88 -5.09 14.36
C TYR A 377 1.82 -5.72 12.96
N TYR A 378 0.68 -5.56 12.24
CA TYR A 378 0.53 -6.03 10.87
C TYR A 378 0.99 -4.94 9.91
N ASP A 379 2.28 -4.61 9.94
CA ASP A 379 2.91 -3.48 9.25
C ASP A 379 4.07 -3.88 8.32
N GLY A 380 4.31 -5.18 8.15
CA GLY A 380 5.44 -5.69 7.37
C GLY A 380 6.79 -5.67 8.12
N MET A 381 6.84 -5.13 9.35
CA MET A 381 8.09 -5.02 10.12
C MET A 381 8.15 -6.00 11.30
N HIS A 382 7.00 -6.40 11.80
CA HIS A 382 6.87 -7.29 12.95
C HIS A 382 6.60 -8.73 12.50
N VAL A 383 7.27 -9.69 13.15
CA VAL A 383 7.00 -11.11 12.96
C VAL A 383 5.73 -11.46 13.72
N VAL A 384 4.63 -11.66 12.99
CA VAL A 384 3.29 -11.93 13.54
C VAL A 384 2.81 -13.36 13.30
N VAL A 385 3.65 -14.16 12.63
CA VAL A 385 3.42 -15.60 12.35
C VAL A 385 4.49 -16.42 13.04
N GLU A 386 4.11 -17.54 13.63
CA GLU A 386 5.05 -18.48 14.22
C GLU A 386 5.94 -19.10 13.13
N PRO A 387 7.28 -18.88 13.17
CA PRO A 387 8.18 -19.47 12.20
C PRO A 387 8.28 -20.99 12.36
N LYS A 388 8.73 -21.65 11.29
CA LYS A 388 8.85 -23.11 11.26
C LYS A 388 10.17 -23.60 11.86
N GLU A 389 11.27 -22.91 11.54
CA GLU A 389 12.64 -23.39 11.79
C GLU A 389 13.34 -22.66 12.95
N CYS A 390 12.68 -21.64 13.53
CA CYS A 390 13.21 -20.87 14.65
C CYS A 390 12.08 -20.22 15.43
N SER A 391 12.36 -19.65 16.59
CA SER A 391 11.36 -18.88 17.33
C SER A 391 11.08 -17.52 16.66
N ALA A 392 9.88 -16.97 16.87
CA ALA A 392 9.52 -15.64 16.38
C ALA A 392 10.48 -14.56 16.92
N TYR A 393 10.98 -14.73 18.14
CA TYR A 393 11.99 -13.85 18.74
C TYR A 393 13.31 -13.89 17.96
N GLU A 394 13.82 -15.07 17.62
CA GLU A 394 15.07 -15.22 16.88
C GLU A 394 14.94 -14.64 15.48
N MET A 395 13.84 -14.91 14.77
CA MET A 395 13.56 -14.33 13.45
C MET A 395 13.50 -12.82 13.51
N GLN A 396 12.75 -12.22 14.44
CA GLN A 396 12.63 -10.78 14.60
C GLN A 396 13.98 -10.12 14.90
N ARG A 397 14.75 -10.72 15.80
CA ARG A 397 16.10 -10.24 16.11
C ARG A 397 17.04 -10.32 14.91
N GLU A 398 16.98 -11.38 14.14
CA GLU A 398 17.84 -11.54 12.97
C GLU A 398 17.49 -10.52 11.87
N ILE A 399 16.20 -10.27 11.60
CA ILE A 399 15.78 -9.22 10.67
C ILE A 399 16.35 -7.87 11.12
N ILE A 400 16.18 -7.49 12.39
CA ILE A 400 16.68 -6.23 12.94
C ILE A 400 18.22 -6.16 12.82
N ARG A 401 18.91 -7.26 13.15
CA ARG A 401 20.38 -7.34 13.11
C ARG A 401 20.88 -7.14 11.67
N GLN A 402 20.27 -7.82 10.70
CA GLN A 402 20.70 -7.76 9.31
C GLN A 402 20.39 -6.40 8.68
N MET A 403 19.25 -5.79 9.01
CA MET A 403 18.96 -4.40 8.61
C MET A 403 19.98 -3.41 9.20
N LYS A 404 20.35 -3.56 10.49
CA LYS A 404 21.40 -2.72 11.12
C LYS A 404 22.77 -2.98 10.49
N ARG A 405 23.08 -4.20 10.05
CA ARG A 405 24.32 -4.57 9.35
C ARG A 405 24.39 -3.87 7.99
N PHE A 406 23.32 -3.91 7.20
CA PHE A 406 23.26 -3.21 5.90
C PHE A 406 23.39 -1.70 6.09
N TYR A 407 22.66 -1.12 7.02
CA TYR A 407 22.71 0.32 7.35
C TYR A 407 23.72 0.62 8.48
N SER A 408 24.93 0.03 8.39
CA SER A 408 26.02 0.35 9.32
C SER A 408 26.74 1.64 8.95
N ILE A 409 27.37 2.30 9.93
CA ILE A 409 28.14 3.54 9.70
C ILE A 409 29.26 3.34 8.67
N ARG A 410 29.93 2.18 8.71
CA ARG A 410 30.96 1.79 7.75
C ARG A 410 30.42 1.81 6.31
N ARG A 411 29.19 1.30 6.11
CA ARG A 411 28.55 1.29 4.79
C ARG A 411 27.99 2.65 4.38
N VAL A 412 27.60 3.48 5.35
CA VAL A 412 27.22 4.89 5.08
C VAL A 412 28.43 5.65 4.52
N LEU A 413 29.56 5.56 5.20
CA LEU A 413 30.81 6.24 4.76
C LEU A 413 31.34 5.64 3.45
N GLY A 414 31.30 4.32 3.29
CA GLY A 414 31.69 3.63 2.05
C GLY A 414 30.71 3.82 0.87
N ALA A 415 29.60 4.52 1.07
CA ALA A 415 28.59 4.75 0.02
C ALA A 415 28.98 5.87 -0.96
N TYR A 416 30.06 6.61 -0.68
CA TYR A 416 30.47 7.69 -1.56
C TYR A 416 30.85 7.17 -2.94
N ARG A 417 30.16 7.72 -3.93
CA ARG A 417 30.47 7.57 -5.37
C ARG A 417 30.19 8.93 -5.99
N PRO A 418 31.09 9.54 -6.76
CA PRO A 418 30.93 10.92 -7.26
C PRO A 418 29.59 11.18 -7.94
N ARG A 419 29.11 10.21 -8.74
CA ARG A 419 27.82 10.31 -9.45
C ARG A 419 26.60 9.85 -8.64
N ARG A 420 26.81 9.32 -7.42
CA ARG A 420 25.76 8.76 -6.55
C ARG A 420 25.89 9.22 -5.10
N ALA A 421 26.33 10.46 -4.88
CA ALA A 421 26.50 11.03 -3.52
C ALA A 421 25.21 10.99 -2.69
N TRP A 422 24.03 11.01 -3.31
CA TRP A 422 22.73 10.85 -2.67
C TRP A 422 22.61 9.56 -1.85
N ARG A 423 23.36 8.49 -2.19
CA ARG A 423 23.38 7.22 -1.45
C ARG A 423 23.75 7.41 0.03
N ILE A 424 24.67 8.36 0.30
CA ILE A 424 25.09 8.67 1.67
C ILE A 424 23.89 9.12 2.49
N ALA A 425 23.13 10.10 1.97
CA ALA A 425 21.95 10.63 2.66
C ALA A 425 20.87 9.55 2.89
N TYR A 426 20.62 8.70 1.89
CA TYR A 426 19.64 7.62 2.01
C TYR A 426 20.08 6.54 2.98
N ARG A 427 21.36 6.10 2.93
CA ARG A 427 21.90 5.12 3.88
C ARG A 427 22.01 5.68 5.30
N ALA A 428 22.37 6.95 5.46
CA ALA A 428 22.37 7.62 6.77
C ALA A 428 20.93 7.69 7.34
N GLY A 429 19.96 8.01 6.50
CA GLY A 429 18.54 7.93 6.89
C GLY A 429 18.14 6.55 7.37
N GLY A 430 18.49 5.50 6.63
CA GLY A 430 18.24 4.12 7.02
C GLY A 430 18.94 3.74 8.33
N TYR A 431 20.18 4.19 8.52
CA TYR A 431 20.92 4.02 9.78
C TYR A 431 20.17 4.60 10.99
N ILE A 432 19.64 5.82 10.86
CA ILE A 432 18.91 6.50 11.94
C ILE A 432 17.57 5.83 12.18
N LEU A 433 16.80 5.59 11.11
CA LEU A 433 15.44 5.02 11.19
C LEU A 433 15.44 3.62 11.79
N MET A 434 16.35 2.74 11.37
CA MET A 434 16.42 1.39 11.89
C MET A 434 16.74 1.33 13.36
N ARG A 435 17.58 2.24 13.85
CA ARG A 435 17.92 2.30 15.28
C ARG A 435 16.79 2.90 16.10
N LYS A 436 16.11 3.91 15.55
CA LYS A 436 14.92 4.49 16.18
C LYS A 436 13.83 3.43 16.29
N TRP A 437 13.49 2.77 15.16
CA TRP A 437 12.49 1.71 15.12
C TRP A 437 12.78 0.59 16.12
N ALA A 438 14.02 0.10 16.15
CA ALA A 438 14.42 -0.98 17.06
C ALA A 438 14.32 -0.59 18.55
N ARG A 439 14.51 0.68 18.89
CA ARG A 439 14.32 1.18 20.26
C ARG A 439 12.84 1.27 20.63
N GLU A 440 12.03 1.85 19.76
CA GLU A 440 10.58 2.02 19.96
C GLU A 440 9.85 0.68 20.06
N ASN A 441 10.37 -0.35 19.36
CA ASN A 441 9.76 -1.69 19.32
C ASN A 441 10.48 -2.73 20.22
N ALA A 442 11.37 -2.30 21.10
CA ALA A 442 12.06 -3.20 22.04
C ALA A 442 11.07 -4.00 22.89
N GLY A 443 9.99 -3.37 23.37
CA GLY A 443 8.93 -4.03 24.14
C GLY A 443 8.21 -5.15 23.36
N TYR A 444 8.07 -5.02 22.04
CA TYR A 444 7.55 -6.12 21.21
C TYR A 444 8.50 -7.32 21.20
N VAL A 445 9.78 -7.05 20.99
CA VAL A 445 10.83 -8.08 20.95
C VAL A 445 10.92 -8.83 22.29
N GLU A 446 10.83 -8.13 23.41
CA GLU A 446 10.81 -8.76 24.75
C GLU A 446 9.56 -9.62 24.97
N ARG A 447 8.39 -9.23 24.48
CA ARG A 447 7.18 -10.07 24.51
C ARG A 447 7.34 -11.33 23.69
N LEU A 448 7.93 -11.26 22.51
CA LEU A 448 8.25 -12.45 21.70
C LEU A 448 9.19 -13.41 22.46
N LYS A 449 10.21 -12.86 23.15
CA LYS A 449 11.15 -13.63 23.97
C LYS A 449 10.45 -14.34 25.14
N ALA A 450 9.51 -13.68 25.78
CA ALA A 450 8.78 -14.21 26.90
C ALA A 450 7.66 -15.20 26.50
N GLY A 451 7.37 -15.37 25.20
CA GLY A 451 6.25 -16.16 24.72
C GLY A 451 4.89 -15.66 25.20
N SER A 452 4.82 -14.37 25.57
CA SER A 452 3.70 -13.77 26.31
C SER A 452 2.58 -13.21 25.44
N TYR A 453 2.58 -13.48 24.14
CA TYR A 453 1.40 -13.24 23.33
C TYR A 453 0.34 -14.31 23.63
N PRO A 454 -0.88 -13.91 24.06
CA PRO A 454 -1.96 -14.86 24.18
C PRO A 454 -2.15 -15.51 22.80
N LYS A 455 -1.92 -16.83 22.72
CA LYS A 455 -2.28 -17.59 21.53
C LYS A 455 -3.74 -17.24 21.24
N SER A 456 -3.99 -16.52 20.16
CA SER A 456 -5.36 -16.25 19.73
C SER A 456 -5.97 -17.61 19.45
N LYS A 457 -6.80 -18.11 20.38
CA LYS A 457 -7.68 -19.24 20.03
C LYS A 457 -8.44 -18.76 18.81
N PRO A 458 -8.35 -19.44 17.68
CA PRO A 458 -9.16 -19.08 16.53
C PRO A 458 -10.60 -19.26 17.01
N LYS A 459 -11.32 -18.18 17.31
CA LYS A 459 -12.75 -18.19 17.00
C LYS A 459 -12.76 -18.50 15.52
N ALA A 460 -13.31 -19.68 15.17
CA ALA A 460 -13.47 -20.06 13.78
C ALA A 460 -14.11 -18.85 13.07
N LEU A 461 -13.29 -18.07 12.36
CA LEU A 461 -13.77 -17.16 11.37
C LEU A 461 -14.19 -18.06 10.23
N THR A 462 -15.46 -18.44 10.19
CA THR A 462 -16.12 -18.59 8.91
C THR A 462 -15.96 -17.22 8.27
N LEU A 463 -14.98 -17.10 7.36
CA LEU A 463 -15.01 -16.05 6.34
C LEU A 463 -16.46 -16.06 5.82
N PRO A 464 -17.14 -14.92 5.63
CA PRO A 464 -18.32 -14.91 4.82
C PRO A 464 -17.95 -15.67 3.55
N GLU A 465 -18.74 -16.70 3.21
CA GLU A 465 -18.53 -17.57 2.04
C GLU A 465 -18.03 -16.69 0.93
N ALA A 466 -16.87 -17.02 0.40
CA ALA A 466 -16.06 -16.17 -0.44
C ALA A 466 -16.93 -15.26 -1.27
N ILE A 467 -16.71 -13.94 -1.23
CA ILE A 467 -17.26 -13.03 -2.24
C ILE A 467 -16.90 -13.69 -3.55
N GLY A 468 -17.88 -14.35 -4.19
CA GLY A 468 -17.68 -15.36 -5.22
C GLY A 468 -17.03 -14.78 -6.45
N HIS A 469 -15.73 -14.64 -6.44
CA HIS A 469 -14.89 -14.59 -7.62
C HIS A 469 -14.51 -16.02 -8.01
N SER A 470 -15.52 -16.89 -8.19
CA SER A 470 -15.42 -18.11 -8.97
C SER A 470 -15.17 -17.73 -10.43
N MET A 471 -13.96 -17.30 -10.73
CA MET A 471 -13.43 -17.33 -12.08
C MET A 471 -12.60 -18.60 -12.20
N SER A 472 -13.23 -19.63 -12.76
CA SER A 472 -12.57 -20.83 -13.26
C SER A 472 -11.33 -20.45 -14.09
N PRO A 473 -10.17 -21.13 -13.94
CA PRO A 473 -8.94 -20.83 -14.68
C PRO A 473 -9.02 -21.04 -16.20
N THR A 474 -10.15 -21.48 -16.73
CA THR A 474 -10.30 -21.97 -18.13
C THR A 474 -10.94 -20.96 -19.10
N ALA A 475 -11.21 -19.72 -18.73
CA ALA A 475 -11.90 -18.77 -19.60
C ALA A 475 -11.07 -17.57 -20.06
N ILE A 476 -9.73 -17.70 -20.20
CA ILE A 476 -8.86 -16.65 -20.72
C ILE A 476 -7.93 -17.21 -21.81
N LEU A 477 -8.51 -17.86 -22.80
CA LEU A 477 -7.86 -18.13 -24.07
C LEU A 477 -8.92 -18.20 -25.17
N THR A 478 -9.55 -17.08 -25.50
CA THR A 478 -10.16 -16.82 -26.82
C THR A 478 -10.78 -15.41 -26.80
N SER A 479 -10.05 -14.43 -27.23
CA SER A 479 -10.50 -13.26 -28.02
C SER A 479 -9.29 -12.36 -28.35
N ASP A 480 -8.36 -12.90 -29.14
CA ASP A 480 -7.56 -12.10 -30.04
C ASP A 480 -8.38 -11.98 -31.33
N THR A 481 -9.19 -10.95 -31.42
CA THR A 481 -9.60 -10.31 -32.70
C THR A 481 -10.24 -8.97 -32.36
N ASP A 482 -9.82 -7.96 -33.13
CA ASP A 482 -10.32 -6.58 -33.19
C ASP A 482 -9.66 -5.53 -32.26
N LEU A 483 -8.46 -5.11 -32.68
CA LEU A 483 -8.01 -3.75 -32.54
C LEU A 483 -7.07 -3.41 -33.73
N ASN A 484 -7.69 -3.33 -34.92
CA ASN A 484 -7.20 -2.56 -36.05
C ASN A 484 -8.26 -1.49 -36.35
N THR A 485 -8.03 -0.28 -35.91
CA THR A 485 -8.26 1.04 -36.50
C THR A 485 -7.75 2.11 -35.55
#